data_60b70f1b8b826c8223afa924b5806bf8
#
_entry.id   60b70f1b8b826c8223afa924b5806bf8
#
_cell.length_a   1.000
_cell.length_b   1.000
_cell.length_c   1.000
_cell.angle_alpha   90.00
_cell.angle_beta   90.00
_cell.angle_gamma   90.00
#
_symmetry.space_group_name_H-M   'P 1'
#
loop_
_entity.id
_entity.type
_entity.pdbx_description
1 polymer ?
#
loop_
_entity_poly.entity_id
_entity_poly.type
_entity_poly.pdbx_seq_one_letter_code
_entity_poly.pdbx_strand_id
1 'polypeptide(L)'
;MGNSKFRQLQNNLRDRWLSVDSFDQDDRDILVVPSLTLDQREIKKVDGFLHYEERLLFSLIRLRNPHTRLIYITAQPLPPIVIDYYLQLLPGIPFSHARDRLLLMTTYDGSLKSLTQKILERPRLVERIRRALRPDKSYMVCYNSTYLERELSVQLDVPLLAPDPDLLYWGTKSGSRQIFQLSDVPHPDGSELVWNCEDLAEAAAQLWERQPQLRRIVVKLNEGFSGEGNAILELNPIAQAKPEQASHATRVRAIQQRLEHLRFQTTYETWKNFSSRIPELGAIVEAFIEGEEKRSPSVQGYITPQGKINILSTHDQILGGPDGQIYLGCHFPADETYRLTLQEMGIKIGQALAAKGAIERYGVDFVAVRQPHSSGVTWDLQAIEINLRKGGTTHPFMTLKFLTNGRYDLSTGLFHTQQGKDKYYVATDNLQKDCYRGLMPNDLMDIIAYHKLHFDSSTRTGNIFHLMGALSEFGKLGLTCIGNSPQQAENLYNQVVKVLDAETSTQSNYTTESSYPSTPIAWS
;
A
#
# COMPACT_ATOMS: atom_id res chain seq x y z
N MET A 1 30.09 1.28 -12.02
CA MET A 1 29.44 1.45 -13.34
C MET A 1 27.90 1.54 -13.24
N GLY A 2 27.22 0.70 -12.48
CA GLY A 2 25.74 0.68 -12.40
C GLY A 2 25.10 1.99 -11.92
N ASN A 3 25.62 2.64 -10.88
CA ASN A 3 25.07 3.90 -10.35
C ASN A 3 25.17 5.07 -11.34
N SER A 4 26.24 5.14 -12.14
CA SER A 4 26.39 6.21 -13.15
C SER A 4 25.35 6.04 -14.28
N LYS A 5 25.16 4.79 -14.76
CA LYS A 5 24.17 4.49 -15.80
C LYS A 5 22.74 4.75 -15.30
N PHE A 6 22.42 4.34 -14.07
CA PHE A 6 21.11 4.59 -13.47
C PHE A 6 20.82 6.09 -13.39
N ARG A 7 21.76 6.90 -12.88
CA ARG A 7 21.62 8.36 -12.82
C ARG A 7 21.38 8.97 -14.21
N GLN A 8 22.08 8.47 -15.24
CA GLN A 8 21.85 8.90 -16.62
C GLN A 8 20.41 8.60 -17.07
N LEU A 9 19.89 7.38 -16.79
CA LEU A 9 18.51 7.02 -17.11
C LEU A 9 17.49 7.90 -16.38
N GLN A 10 17.72 8.20 -15.10
CA GLN A 10 16.85 9.08 -14.32
C GLN A 10 16.89 10.53 -14.80
N ASN A 11 18.04 11.04 -15.25
CA ASN A 11 18.12 12.36 -15.90
C ASN A 11 17.33 12.38 -17.21
N ASN A 12 17.48 11.35 -18.06
CA ASN A 12 16.69 11.21 -19.27
C ASN A 12 15.18 11.21 -19.00
N LEU A 13 14.75 10.54 -17.91
CA LEU A 13 13.36 10.56 -17.48
C LEU A 13 12.91 11.97 -17.11
N ARG A 14 13.73 12.71 -16.36
CA ARG A 14 13.47 14.09 -15.94
C ARG A 14 13.32 15.03 -17.14
N ASP A 15 14.26 14.96 -18.08
CA ASP A 15 14.29 15.83 -19.26
C ASP A 15 13.13 15.59 -20.22
N ARG A 16 12.69 14.31 -20.30
CA ARG A 16 11.60 13.88 -21.20
C ARG A 16 10.24 13.84 -20.54
N TRP A 17 10.16 14.21 -19.25
CA TRP A 17 8.91 14.21 -18.51
C TRP A 17 8.05 15.41 -18.92
N LEU A 18 7.41 15.30 -20.07
CA LEU A 18 6.34 16.21 -20.47
C LEU A 18 5.05 15.62 -19.91
N SER A 19 4.63 16.11 -18.75
CA SER A 19 3.35 15.86 -18.09
C SER A 19 2.64 14.55 -18.47
N VAL A 20 2.92 13.48 -17.76
CA VAL A 20 2.12 12.22 -17.81
C VAL A 20 0.66 12.46 -17.35
N ASP A 21 0.33 13.69 -16.99
CA ASP A 21 -1.02 14.08 -16.61
C ASP A 21 -1.98 14.22 -17.80
N SER A 22 -1.49 14.35 -19.03
CA SER A 22 -2.34 14.27 -20.21
C SER A 22 -2.43 12.81 -20.68
N PHE A 23 -3.39 12.10 -20.15
CA PHE A 23 -3.72 10.71 -20.49
C PHE A 23 -3.82 10.45 -22.00
N ASP A 24 -4.20 11.46 -22.76
CA ASP A 24 -4.50 11.38 -24.19
C ASP A 24 -3.27 11.61 -25.09
N GLN A 25 -2.10 11.94 -24.54
CA GLN A 25 -0.89 12.28 -25.31
C GLN A 25 0.32 11.38 -25.01
N ASP A 26 0.15 10.32 -24.22
CA ASP A 26 1.24 9.46 -23.78
C ASP A 26 1.59 8.40 -24.86
N ASP A 27 2.46 8.74 -25.80
CA ASP A 27 3.03 7.78 -26.78
C ASP A 27 4.23 7.04 -26.17
N ARG A 28 3.97 6.17 -25.19
CA ARG A 28 5.02 5.47 -24.45
C ARG A 28 4.70 4.00 -24.23
N ASP A 29 5.77 3.23 -24.05
CA ASP A 29 5.68 1.87 -23.52
C ASP A 29 5.86 1.92 -22.00
N ILE A 30 4.96 1.28 -21.28
CA ILE A 30 5.00 1.18 -19.83
C ILE A 30 5.33 -0.25 -19.47
N LEU A 31 6.52 -0.47 -18.93
CA LEU A 31 6.89 -1.74 -18.33
C LEU A 31 6.40 -1.76 -16.89
N VAL A 32 5.45 -2.63 -16.58
CA VAL A 32 4.91 -2.82 -15.23
C VAL A 32 5.52 -4.07 -14.62
N VAL A 33 6.30 -3.87 -13.57
CA VAL A 33 6.88 -4.93 -12.74
C VAL A 33 6.29 -4.78 -11.33
N PRO A 34 5.14 -5.41 -11.04
CA PRO A 34 4.43 -5.23 -9.78
C PRO A 34 5.08 -5.98 -8.61
N SER A 35 6.41 -5.99 -8.58
CA SER A 35 7.19 -6.69 -7.57
C SER A 35 6.96 -6.11 -6.20
N LEU A 36 6.55 -6.94 -5.26
CA LEU A 36 6.63 -6.67 -3.84
C LEU A 36 7.97 -7.22 -3.35
N THR A 37 9.00 -6.36 -3.36
CA THR A 37 10.37 -6.73 -3.00
C THR A 37 10.59 -6.44 -1.52
N LEU A 38 10.42 -7.45 -0.70
CA LEU A 38 10.59 -7.44 0.76
C LEU A 38 11.52 -8.57 1.19
N ASP A 39 11.93 -8.56 2.46
CA ASP A 39 12.58 -9.70 3.10
C ASP A 39 11.68 -10.94 3.01
N GLN A 40 12.27 -12.11 2.77
CA GLN A 40 11.50 -13.37 2.65
C GLN A 40 10.73 -13.72 3.93
N ARG A 41 11.22 -13.28 5.09
CA ARG A 41 10.52 -13.46 6.38
C ARG A 41 9.20 -12.67 6.41
N GLU A 42 9.17 -11.48 5.82
CA GLU A 42 7.98 -10.65 5.72
C GLU A 42 7.03 -11.17 4.62
N ILE A 43 7.56 -11.63 3.50
CA ILE A 43 6.77 -12.20 2.39
C ILE A 43 5.94 -13.40 2.86
N LYS A 44 6.53 -14.29 3.69
CA LYS A 44 5.84 -15.48 4.22
C LYS A 44 4.60 -15.18 5.05
N LYS A 45 4.49 -13.99 5.59
CA LYS A 45 3.36 -13.56 6.42
C LYS A 45 2.19 -13.03 5.59
N VAL A 46 2.39 -12.81 4.29
CA VAL A 46 1.37 -12.23 3.39
C VAL A 46 0.61 -13.34 2.67
N ASP A 47 -0.59 -13.64 3.13
CA ASP A 47 -1.49 -14.57 2.47
C ASP A 47 -1.76 -14.12 1.03
N GLY A 48 -1.54 -15.04 0.07
CA GLY A 48 -1.75 -14.75 -1.35
C GLY A 48 -0.68 -13.84 -1.97
N PHE A 49 0.53 -13.80 -1.42
CA PHE A 49 1.63 -12.95 -1.88
C PHE A 49 1.79 -12.88 -3.41
N LEU A 50 1.74 -14.02 -4.11
CA LEU A 50 1.89 -14.06 -5.56
C LEU A 50 0.78 -13.30 -6.31
N HIS A 51 -0.41 -13.23 -5.73
CA HIS A 51 -1.55 -12.52 -6.31
C HIS A 51 -1.49 -11.01 -6.08
N TYR A 52 -0.62 -10.53 -5.18
CA TYR A 52 -0.41 -9.09 -4.99
C TYR A 52 0.17 -8.40 -6.24
N GLU A 53 0.70 -9.16 -7.18
CA GLU A 53 1.08 -8.66 -8.49
C GLU A 53 -0.12 -8.13 -9.31
N GLU A 54 -1.35 -8.52 -8.98
CA GLU A 54 -2.59 -7.98 -9.57
C GLU A 54 -2.89 -6.54 -9.13
N ARG A 55 -2.26 -6.03 -8.07
CA ARG A 55 -2.51 -4.68 -7.54
C ARG A 55 -2.17 -3.54 -8.50
N LEU A 56 -1.36 -3.78 -9.52
CA LEU A 56 -1.06 -2.77 -10.54
C LEU A 56 -1.85 -2.97 -11.84
N LEU A 57 -2.84 -3.89 -11.89
CA LEU A 57 -3.67 -4.14 -13.08
C LEU A 57 -4.54 -2.93 -13.46
N PHE A 58 -4.80 -1.98 -12.56
CA PHE A 58 -5.39 -0.69 -12.93
C PHE A 58 -4.60 0.01 -14.06
N SER A 59 -3.31 -0.30 -14.22
CA SER A 59 -2.48 0.22 -15.32
C SER A 59 -3.03 -0.15 -16.69
N LEU A 60 -3.77 -1.26 -16.82
CA LEU A 60 -4.40 -1.68 -18.08
C LEU A 60 -5.39 -0.61 -18.58
N ILE A 61 -6.01 0.16 -17.67
CA ILE A 61 -6.95 1.23 -18.05
C ILE A 61 -6.24 2.33 -18.86
N ARG A 62 -4.91 2.46 -18.77
CA ARG A 62 -4.11 3.37 -19.60
C ARG A 62 -4.11 3.00 -21.10
N LEU A 63 -4.44 1.76 -21.43
CA LEU A 63 -4.64 1.33 -22.81
C LEU A 63 -5.83 2.00 -23.50
N ARG A 64 -6.62 2.81 -22.76
CA ARG A 64 -7.58 3.73 -23.35
C ARG A 64 -6.91 4.71 -24.30
N ASN A 65 -5.67 5.11 -24.03
CA ASN A 65 -4.87 5.88 -24.98
C ASN A 65 -4.36 4.96 -26.11
N PRO A 66 -4.69 5.22 -27.40
CA PRO A 66 -4.32 4.35 -28.51
C PRO A 66 -2.81 4.32 -28.79
N HIS A 67 -2.04 5.24 -28.27
CA HIS A 67 -0.57 5.31 -28.45
C HIS A 67 0.21 4.62 -27.32
N THR A 68 -0.43 4.33 -26.20
CA THR A 68 0.19 3.63 -25.06
C THR A 68 0.26 2.13 -25.33
N ARG A 69 1.44 1.55 -25.13
CA ARG A 69 1.64 0.10 -25.06
C ARG A 69 1.99 -0.29 -23.62
N LEU A 70 1.58 -1.47 -23.19
CA LEU A 70 1.82 -1.93 -21.83
C LEU A 70 2.42 -3.34 -21.84
N ILE A 71 3.56 -3.49 -21.19
CA ILE A 71 4.22 -4.76 -20.93
C ILE A 71 4.07 -5.06 -19.44
N TYR A 72 3.36 -6.13 -19.10
CA TYR A 72 3.05 -6.52 -17.73
C TYR A 72 3.70 -7.85 -17.40
N ILE A 73 4.54 -7.89 -16.36
CA ILE A 73 5.27 -9.10 -15.96
C ILE A 73 4.70 -9.64 -14.66
N THR A 74 4.52 -10.95 -14.58
CA THR A 74 4.07 -11.63 -13.35
C THR A 74 4.88 -12.89 -13.06
N ALA A 75 4.82 -13.36 -11.82
CA ALA A 75 5.46 -14.60 -11.40
C ALA A 75 4.76 -15.81 -12.02
N GLN A 76 3.43 -15.81 -12.02
CA GLN A 76 2.57 -16.83 -12.60
C GLN A 76 1.65 -16.20 -13.66
N PRO A 77 1.16 -16.99 -14.65
CA PRO A 77 0.21 -16.50 -15.63
C PRO A 77 -1.05 -15.96 -14.94
N LEU A 78 -1.50 -14.78 -15.35
CA LEU A 78 -2.78 -14.25 -14.91
C LEU A 78 -3.93 -15.00 -15.61
N PRO A 79 -5.03 -15.33 -14.90
CA PRO A 79 -6.20 -15.89 -15.52
C PRO A 79 -6.73 -14.99 -16.65
N PRO A 80 -7.03 -15.51 -17.84
CA PRO A 80 -7.53 -14.69 -18.97
C PRO A 80 -8.75 -13.84 -18.59
N ILE A 81 -9.67 -14.38 -17.80
CA ILE A 81 -10.88 -13.69 -17.37
C ILE A 81 -10.58 -12.43 -16.52
N VAL A 82 -9.50 -12.43 -15.74
CA VAL A 82 -9.06 -11.27 -14.97
C VAL A 82 -8.58 -10.16 -15.90
N ILE A 83 -7.83 -10.50 -16.94
CA ILE A 83 -7.38 -9.54 -17.95
C ILE A 83 -8.57 -8.98 -18.74
N ASP A 84 -9.47 -9.84 -19.18
CA ASP A 84 -10.67 -9.48 -19.92
C ASP A 84 -11.57 -8.55 -19.10
N TYR A 85 -11.71 -8.82 -17.80
CA TYR A 85 -12.42 -7.95 -16.87
C TYR A 85 -11.86 -6.51 -16.88
N TYR A 86 -10.54 -6.34 -16.75
CA TYR A 86 -9.93 -5.00 -16.76
C TYR A 86 -10.04 -4.33 -18.13
N LEU A 87 -9.93 -5.06 -19.23
CA LEU A 87 -10.06 -4.50 -20.58
C LEU A 87 -11.51 -4.10 -20.89
N GLN A 88 -12.50 -4.74 -20.29
CA GLN A 88 -13.92 -4.35 -20.39
C GLN A 88 -14.24 -3.05 -19.64
N LEU A 89 -13.41 -2.65 -18.68
CA LEU A 89 -13.56 -1.36 -17.98
C LEU A 89 -13.19 -0.16 -18.88
N LEU A 90 -12.60 -0.37 -20.05
CA LEU A 90 -12.13 0.70 -20.95
C LEU A 90 -13.31 1.34 -21.70
N PRO A 91 -13.68 2.60 -21.39
CA PRO A 91 -14.78 3.26 -22.10
C PRO A 91 -14.35 3.66 -23.51
N GLY A 92 -15.15 3.30 -24.52
CA GLY A 92 -15.01 3.81 -25.87
C GLY A 92 -13.88 3.23 -26.72
N ILE A 93 -13.17 2.19 -26.23
CA ILE A 93 -12.11 1.50 -26.98
C ILE A 93 -12.53 0.05 -27.25
N PRO A 94 -12.44 -0.43 -28.48
CA PRO A 94 -12.65 -1.84 -28.77
C PRO A 94 -11.66 -2.71 -27.99
N PHE A 95 -12.17 -3.76 -27.37
CA PHE A 95 -11.39 -4.72 -26.58
C PHE A 95 -10.16 -5.26 -27.33
N SER A 96 -10.35 -5.71 -28.58
CA SER A 96 -9.26 -6.22 -29.41
C SER A 96 -8.14 -5.19 -29.60
N HIS A 97 -8.49 -3.95 -29.88
CA HIS A 97 -7.52 -2.87 -30.07
C HIS A 97 -6.69 -2.59 -28.81
N ALA A 98 -7.28 -2.66 -27.62
CA ALA A 98 -6.54 -2.56 -26.37
C ALA A 98 -5.66 -3.80 -26.14
N ARG A 99 -6.19 -4.99 -26.43
CA ARG A 99 -5.51 -6.27 -26.28
C ARG A 99 -4.23 -6.37 -27.12
N ASP A 100 -4.25 -5.87 -28.36
CA ASP A 100 -3.08 -5.87 -29.27
C ASP A 100 -1.91 -5.04 -28.74
N ARG A 101 -2.16 -4.10 -27.84
CA ARG A 101 -1.15 -3.23 -27.22
C ARG A 101 -0.72 -3.67 -25.81
N LEU A 102 -1.28 -4.80 -25.35
CA LEU A 102 -0.95 -5.42 -24.08
C LEU A 102 -0.08 -6.65 -24.29
N LEU A 103 1.15 -6.64 -23.77
CA LEU A 103 2.04 -7.79 -23.77
C LEU A 103 2.17 -8.32 -22.34
N LEU A 104 1.74 -9.56 -22.14
CA LEU A 104 1.86 -10.27 -20.86
C LEU A 104 3.05 -11.22 -20.93
N MET A 105 3.91 -11.17 -19.92
CA MET A 105 5.03 -12.10 -19.76
C MET A 105 5.04 -12.66 -18.33
N THR A 106 5.59 -13.86 -18.17
CA THR A 106 5.64 -14.51 -16.86
C THR A 106 6.94 -15.25 -16.65
N THR A 107 7.37 -15.35 -15.40
CA THR A 107 8.57 -16.09 -15.02
C THR A 107 8.29 -17.59 -14.82
N TYR A 108 7.03 -18.00 -14.68
CA TYR A 108 6.61 -19.37 -14.30
C TYR A 108 7.29 -19.87 -13.02
N ASP A 109 7.45 -18.97 -12.04
CA ASP A 109 8.15 -19.24 -10.79
C ASP A 109 7.29 -18.87 -9.59
N GLY A 110 6.73 -19.88 -8.90
CA GLY A 110 5.91 -19.74 -7.71
C GLY A 110 6.70 -19.61 -6.39
N SER A 111 8.05 -19.54 -6.45
CA SER A 111 8.87 -19.38 -5.24
C SER A 111 8.62 -18.06 -4.51
N LEU A 112 9.06 -17.99 -3.25
CA LEU A 112 8.93 -16.78 -2.42
C LEU A 112 9.94 -15.67 -2.74
N LYS A 113 10.71 -15.79 -3.81
CA LYS A 113 11.57 -14.71 -4.30
C LYS A 113 10.71 -13.56 -4.81
N SER A 114 11.18 -12.33 -4.73
CA SER A 114 10.51 -11.20 -5.39
C SER A 114 10.46 -11.39 -6.91
N LEU A 115 9.43 -10.82 -7.55
CA LEU A 115 9.30 -10.92 -9.01
C LEU A 115 10.53 -10.35 -9.74
N THR A 116 11.08 -9.23 -9.27
CA THR A 116 12.27 -8.62 -9.86
C THR A 116 13.48 -9.56 -9.80
N GLN A 117 13.69 -10.25 -8.67
CA GLN A 117 14.75 -11.25 -8.56
C GLN A 117 14.52 -12.40 -9.55
N LYS A 118 13.30 -12.91 -9.68
CA LYS A 118 12.94 -13.96 -10.65
C LYS A 118 13.24 -13.54 -12.09
N ILE A 119 12.98 -12.27 -12.43
CA ILE A 119 13.30 -11.74 -13.77
C ILE A 119 14.81 -11.71 -13.99
N LEU A 120 15.57 -11.14 -13.04
CA LEU A 120 17.03 -11.00 -13.12
C LEU A 120 17.75 -12.35 -13.25
N GLU A 121 17.24 -13.39 -12.61
CA GLU A 121 17.76 -14.77 -12.72
C GLU A 121 17.46 -15.42 -14.09
N ARG A 122 16.79 -14.73 -15.02
CA ARG A 122 16.38 -15.25 -16.34
C ARG A 122 16.87 -14.35 -17.49
N PRO A 123 18.15 -14.44 -17.89
CA PRO A 123 18.72 -13.54 -18.90
C PRO A 123 17.95 -13.53 -20.24
N ARG A 124 17.38 -14.68 -20.63
CA ARG A 124 16.56 -14.76 -21.85
C ARG A 124 15.24 -14.00 -21.73
N LEU A 125 14.65 -13.94 -20.52
CA LEU A 125 13.46 -13.13 -20.28
C LEU A 125 13.81 -11.64 -20.29
N VAL A 126 14.91 -11.24 -19.64
CA VAL A 126 15.43 -9.87 -19.68
C VAL A 126 15.63 -9.40 -21.11
N GLU A 127 16.27 -10.22 -21.96
CA GLU A 127 16.47 -9.89 -23.38
C GLU A 127 15.15 -9.81 -24.15
N ARG A 128 14.17 -10.66 -23.87
CA ARG A 128 12.83 -10.61 -24.48
C ARG A 128 12.09 -9.33 -24.09
N ILE A 129 12.16 -8.92 -22.82
CA ILE A 129 11.59 -7.66 -22.34
C ILE A 129 12.25 -6.48 -23.06
N ARG A 130 13.58 -6.46 -23.13
CA ARG A 130 14.33 -5.39 -23.82
C ARG A 130 13.90 -5.22 -25.27
N ARG A 131 13.74 -6.32 -26.01
CA ARG A 131 13.29 -6.30 -27.42
C ARG A 131 11.84 -5.84 -27.60
N ALA A 132 11.00 -6.02 -26.58
CA ALA A 132 9.62 -5.59 -26.64
C ALA A 132 9.44 -4.08 -26.43
N LEU A 133 10.40 -3.44 -25.77
CA LEU A 133 10.38 -2.01 -25.43
C LEU A 133 10.89 -1.16 -26.60
N ARG A 134 10.20 -0.03 -26.86
CA ARG A 134 10.68 0.95 -27.83
C ARG A 134 11.78 1.80 -27.18
N PRO A 135 12.96 1.88 -27.79
CA PRO A 135 14.03 2.75 -27.31
C PRO A 135 13.52 4.20 -27.12
N ASP A 136 13.99 4.84 -26.06
CA ASP A 136 13.68 6.26 -25.75
C ASP A 136 12.21 6.61 -25.47
N LYS A 137 11.29 5.68 -25.63
CA LYS A 137 9.85 5.84 -25.37
C LYS A 137 9.34 4.99 -24.23
N SER A 138 10.21 4.34 -23.48
CA SER A 138 9.84 3.40 -22.44
C SER A 138 10.23 3.89 -21.05
N TYR A 139 9.44 3.50 -20.05
CA TYR A 139 9.80 3.61 -18.64
C TYR A 139 9.25 2.44 -17.85
N MET A 140 9.92 2.09 -16.75
CA MET A 140 9.50 1.02 -15.85
C MET A 140 8.80 1.60 -14.63
N VAL A 141 7.74 0.93 -14.18
CA VAL A 141 7.06 1.16 -12.90
C VAL A 141 7.08 -0.10 -12.06
N CYS A 142 7.22 0.04 -10.75
CA CYS A 142 7.19 -1.05 -9.78
C CYS A 142 6.24 -0.73 -8.63
N TYR A 143 6.02 -1.68 -7.73
CA TYR A 143 5.27 -1.45 -6.49
C TYR A 143 6.13 -0.72 -5.46
N ASN A 144 7.29 -1.30 -5.12
CA ASN A 144 8.33 -0.65 -4.32
C ASN A 144 9.68 -0.75 -5.05
N SER A 145 10.58 0.20 -4.80
CA SER A 145 11.89 0.28 -5.42
C SER A 145 12.95 -0.23 -4.45
N THR A 146 13.82 -1.11 -4.94
CA THR A 146 15.02 -1.59 -4.23
C THR A 146 16.20 -1.61 -5.20
N TYR A 147 17.36 -2.05 -4.72
CA TYR A 147 18.54 -2.24 -5.58
C TYR A 147 18.29 -3.25 -6.71
N LEU A 148 17.35 -4.20 -6.55
CA LEU A 148 16.97 -5.14 -7.61
C LEU A 148 16.22 -4.43 -8.74
N GLU A 149 15.28 -3.54 -8.43
CA GLU A 149 14.57 -2.74 -9.44
C GLU A 149 15.52 -1.78 -10.15
N ARG A 150 16.50 -1.19 -9.44
CA ARG A 150 17.57 -0.40 -10.06
C ARG A 150 18.40 -1.25 -11.02
N GLU A 151 18.82 -2.43 -10.60
CA GLU A 151 19.61 -3.34 -11.44
C GLU A 151 18.84 -3.73 -12.70
N LEU A 152 17.57 -4.10 -12.57
CA LEU A 152 16.72 -4.44 -13.71
C LEU A 152 16.58 -3.25 -14.68
N SER A 153 16.36 -2.04 -14.17
CA SER A 153 16.30 -0.80 -14.95
C SER A 153 17.57 -0.59 -15.76
N VAL A 154 18.73 -0.78 -15.15
CA VAL A 154 20.05 -0.65 -15.81
C VAL A 154 20.25 -1.74 -16.87
N GLN A 155 19.92 -3.00 -16.56
CA GLN A 155 20.04 -4.11 -17.50
C GLN A 155 19.12 -3.96 -18.71
N LEU A 156 17.92 -3.40 -18.53
CA LEU A 156 16.96 -3.15 -19.61
C LEU A 156 17.26 -1.87 -20.40
N ASP A 157 18.12 -0.97 -19.89
CA ASP A 157 18.36 0.38 -20.41
C ASP A 157 17.09 1.24 -20.44
N VAL A 158 16.28 1.15 -19.38
CA VAL A 158 14.97 1.85 -19.26
C VAL A 158 14.92 2.59 -17.93
N PRO A 159 14.51 3.88 -17.90
CA PRO A 159 14.41 4.63 -16.66
C PRO A 159 13.33 4.05 -15.74
N LEU A 160 13.56 4.15 -14.43
CA LEU A 160 12.65 3.70 -13.39
C LEU A 160 11.84 4.89 -12.84
N LEU A 161 10.52 4.84 -12.99
CA LEU A 161 9.62 5.79 -12.34
C LEU A 161 9.27 5.29 -10.94
N ALA A 162 10.21 5.49 -10.02
CA ALA A 162 10.10 5.18 -8.60
C ALA A 162 11.21 5.94 -7.84
N PRO A 163 11.14 6.05 -6.50
CA PRO A 163 12.22 6.61 -5.71
C PRO A 163 13.53 5.83 -5.92
N ASP A 164 14.65 6.56 -5.95
CA ASP A 164 15.97 5.93 -5.96
C ASP A 164 16.16 5.09 -4.69
N PRO A 165 16.61 3.82 -4.78
CA PRO A 165 16.89 2.99 -3.61
C PRO A 165 17.84 3.62 -2.58
N ASP A 166 18.74 4.52 -2.97
CA ASP A 166 19.60 5.25 -2.03
C ASP A 166 18.80 6.21 -1.12
N LEU A 167 17.52 6.48 -1.44
CA LEU A 167 16.63 7.33 -0.66
C LEU A 167 15.67 6.54 0.25
N LEU A 168 15.75 5.20 0.27
CA LEU A 168 14.84 4.35 1.06
C LEU A 168 14.87 4.68 2.55
N TYR A 169 16.02 5.18 3.05
CA TYR A 169 16.14 5.66 4.42
C TYR A 169 15.00 6.62 4.83
N TRP A 170 14.58 7.53 3.94
CA TRP A 170 13.53 8.52 4.22
C TRP A 170 12.13 7.90 4.39
N GLY A 171 11.96 6.65 4.00
CA GLY A 171 10.76 5.84 4.25
C GLY A 171 10.86 4.91 5.46
N THR A 172 11.99 4.91 6.21
CA THR A 172 12.12 4.19 7.48
C THR A 172 11.49 4.99 8.63
N LYS A 173 11.32 4.37 9.80
CA LYS A 173 10.73 5.05 10.97
C LYS A 173 11.61 6.24 11.44
N SER A 174 12.92 6.04 11.52
CA SER A 174 13.86 7.12 11.88
C SER A 174 13.96 8.20 10.81
N GLY A 175 14.02 7.81 9.53
CA GLY A 175 14.04 8.75 8.41
C GLY A 175 12.75 9.56 8.30
N SER A 176 11.59 8.95 8.54
CA SER A 176 10.30 9.65 8.60
C SER A 176 10.29 10.75 9.65
N ARG A 177 10.77 10.44 10.87
CA ARG A 177 10.87 11.43 11.96
C ARG A 177 11.74 12.62 11.57
N GLN A 178 12.90 12.38 10.94
CA GLN A 178 13.76 13.46 10.46
C GLN A 178 13.07 14.34 9.39
N ILE A 179 12.30 13.73 8.46
CA ILE A 179 11.52 14.50 7.48
C ILE A 179 10.43 15.30 8.19
N PHE A 180 9.73 14.77 9.18
CA PHE A 180 8.71 15.51 9.95
C PHE A 180 9.32 16.72 10.67
N GLN A 181 10.48 16.56 11.29
CA GLN A 181 11.22 17.67 11.90
C GLN A 181 11.63 18.73 10.87
N LEU A 182 12.20 18.31 9.72
CA LEU A 182 12.63 19.23 8.66
C LEU A 182 11.46 19.99 8.01
N SER A 183 10.26 19.42 8.01
CA SER A 183 9.05 20.00 7.41
C SER A 183 8.16 20.72 8.43
N ASP A 184 8.57 20.80 9.69
CA ASP A 184 7.78 21.38 10.78
C ASP A 184 6.35 20.79 10.81
N VAL A 185 6.27 19.46 10.80
CA VAL A 185 5.00 18.70 10.90
C VAL A 185 4.93 18.03 12.26
N PRO A 186 3.81 18.20 13.01
CA PRO A 186 3.61 17.55 14.30
C PRO A 186 3.77 16.03 14.21
N HIS A 187 4.53 15.46 15.15
CA HIS A 187 4.76 14.03 15.25
C HIS A 187 5.07 13.65 16.72
N PRO A 188 4.91 12.39 17.14
CA PRO A 188 5.20 11.98 18.51
C PRO A 188 6.65 12.24 18.87
N ASP A 189 6.91 12.67 20.12
CA ASP A 189 8.29 12.65 20.66
C ASP A 189 8.83 11.22 20.68
N GLY A 190 10.14 11.06 20.51
CA GLY A 190 10.74 9.74 20.45
C GLY A 190 12.27 9.81 20.44
N SER A 191 12.91 8.72 20.07
CA SER A 191 14.36 8.58 20.05
C SER A 191 14.95 8.69 18.64
N GLU A 192 16.26 8.85 18.59
CA GLU A 192 17.09 8.49 17.46
C GLU A 192 17.13 6.96 17.29
N LEU A 193 17.72 6.52 16.18
CA LEU A 193 17.90 5.10 15.85
C LEU A 193 18.89 4.42 16.80
N VAL A 194 18.50 3.28 17.36
CA VAL A 194 19.33 2.44 18.22
C VAL A 194 19.48 1.03 17.64
N TRP A 195 20.57 0.33 18.01
CA TRP A 195 20.97 -0.93 17.39
C TRP A 195 21.08 -2.11 18.34
N ASN A 196 20.77 -1.91 19.62
CA ASN A 196 20.79 -2.96 20.64
C ASN A 196 19.73 -2.70 21.72
N CYS A 197 19.46 -3.70 22.56
CA CYS A 197 18.44 -3.62 23.60
C CYS A 197 18.83 -2.69 24.76
N GLU A 198 20.10 -2.53 25.03
CA GLU A 198 20.63 -1.64 26.09
C GLU A 198 20.32 -0.18 25.71
N ASP A 199 20.70 0.24 24.51
CA ASP A 199 20.43 1.59 24.00
C ASP A 199 18.91 1.81 23.83
N LEU A 200 18.14 0.77 23.50
CA LEU A 200 16.68 0.86 23.42
C LEU A 200 16.07 1.17 24.80
N ALA A 201 16.55 0.51 25.85
CA ALA A 201 16.08 0.77 27.22
C ALA A 201 16.49 2.18 27.70
N GLU A 202 17.70 2.62 27.36
CA GLU A 202 18.19 3.97 27.62
C GLU A 202 17.32 5.02 26.91
N ALA A 203 17.05 4.85 25.63
CA ALA A 203 16.20 5.74 24.84
C ALA A 203 14.77 5.84 25.40
N ALA A 204 14.21 4.70 25.84
CA ALA A 204 12.89 4.69 26.46
C ALA A 204 12.88 5.39 27.84
N ALA A 205 13.96 5.25 28.63
CA ALA A 205 14.11 5.95 29.90
C ALA A 205 14.19 7.47 29.70
N GLN A 206 14.98 7.92 28.74
CA GLN A 206 15.11 9.34 28.38
C GLN A 206 13.78 9.92 27.86
N LEU A 207 13.03 9.17 27.04
CA LEU A 207 11.70 9.59 26.60
C LEU A 207 10.73 9.72 27.77
N TRP A 208 10.75 8.77 28.70
CA TRP A 208 9.91 8.84 29.90
C TRP A 208 10.29 10.02 30.81
N GLU A 209 11.57 10.39 30.89
CA GLU A 209 12.04 11.58 31.61
C GLU A 209 11.53 12.89 31.00
N ARG A 210 11.54 12.98 29.67
CA ARG A 210 11.00 14.15 28.98
C ARG A 210 9.48 14.25 29.13
N GLN A 211 8.79 13.11 29.25
CA GLN A 211 7.34 13.03 29.37
C GLN A 211 6.91 12.12 30.54
N PRO A 212 6.99 12.59 31.79
CA PRO A 212 6.71 11.78 32.99
C PRO A 212 5.27 11.22 33.07
N GLN A 213 4.32 11.83 32.32
CA GLN A 213 2.92 11.41 32.26
C GLN A 213 2.67 10.20 31.37
N LEU A 214 3.65 9.76 30.58
CA LEU A 214 3.47 8.61 29.71
C LEU A 214 3.07 7.35 30.48
N ARG A 215 2.10 6.63 29.93
CA ARG A 215 1.65 5.31 30.41
C ARG A 215 2.18 4.19 29.52
N ARG A 216 2.44 4.51 28.25
CA ARG A 216 2.86 3.59 27.21
C ARG A 216 3.87 4.22 26.28
N ILE A 217 4.78 3.41 25.77
CA ILE A 217 5.75 3.78 24.72
C ILE A 217 5.58 2.79 23.57
N VAL A 218 5.62 3.29 22.34
CA VAL A 218 5.68 2.43 21.16
C VAL A 218 7.14 2.14 20.84
N VAL A 219 7.49 0.87 20.74
CA VAL A 219 8.79 0.40 20.24
C VAL A 219 8.59 -0.03 18.80
N LYS A 220 9.39 0.49 17.88
CA LYS A 220 9.26 0.19 16.45
C LYS A 220 10.60 -0.30 15.90
N LEU A 221 10.60 -1.41 15.19
CA LEU A 221 11.74 -1.73 14.31
C LEU A 221 11.79 -0.67 13.21
N ASN A 222 12.99 -0.23 12.87
CA ASN A 222 13.19 0.88 11.93
C ASN A 222 12.64 0.56 10.53
N GLU A 223 12.73 -0.69 10.11
CA GLU A 223 12.11 -1.21 8.91
C GLU A 223 11.06 -2.25 9.30
N GLY A 224 9.83 -2.10 8.81
CA GLY A 224 8.72 -3.01 9.09
C GLY A 224 7.60 -2.80 8.09
N PHE A 225 6.76 -3.81 7.92
CA PHE A 225 5.61 -3.80 7.01
C PHE A 225 4.32 -3.90 7.82
N SER A 226 3.33 -3.05 7.50
CA SER A 226 1.95 -3.13 8.03
C SER A 226 1.80 -3.19 9.55
N GLY A 227 2.63 -2.44 10.31
CA GLY A 227 2.55 -2.40 11.77
C GLY A 227 3.14 -3.61 12.51
N GLU A 228 3.58 -4.66 11.81
CA GLU A 228 4.13 -5.87 12.43
C GLU A 228 5.47 -5.65 13.16
N GLY A 229 6.20 -4.60 12.81
CA GLY A 229 7.41 -4.17 13.51
C GLY A 229 7.14 -3.29 14.74
N ASN A 230 5.89 -3.15 15.19
CA ASN A 230 5.51 -2.33 16.34
C ASN A 230 5.19 -3.17 17.57
N ALA A 231 5.59 -2.68 18.74
CA ALA A 231 5.25 -3.26 20.02
C ALA A 231 4.95 -2.16 21.05
N ILE A 232 4.18 -2.47 22.06
CA ILE A 232 3.81 -1.55 23.14
C ILE A 232 4.55 -1.93 24.41
N LEU A 233 5.28 -0.97 24.96
CA LEU A 233 5.88 -1.02 26.30
C LEU A 233 4.93 -0.37 27.31
N GLU A 234 4.31 -1.18 28.16
CA GLU A 234 3.44 -0.71 29.25
C GLU A 234 4.31 -0.27 30.44
N LEU A 235 4.15 0.99 30.88
CA LEU A 235 4.93 1.58 31.97
C LEU A 235 4.29 1.43 33.35
N ASN A 236 2.97 1.22 33.41
CA ASN A 236 2.25 1.05 34.68
C ASN A 236 2.84 -0.06 35.58
N PRO A 237 3.22 -1.25 35.05
CA PRO A 237 3.81 -2.31 35.89
C PRO A 237 5.15 -1.94 36.55
N ILE A 238 5.81 -0.90 36.05
CA ILE A 238 7.08 -0.38 36.57
C ILE A 238 6.93 1.07 37.06
N ALA A 239 5.75 1.47 37.55
CA ALA A 239 5.45 2.84 37.97
C ALA A 239 6.40 3.34 39.09
N GLN A 240 6.95 2.45 39.92
CA GLN A 240 7.96 2.78 40.94
C GLN A 240 9.29 3.31 40.33
N ALA A 241 9.52 3.09 39.02
CA ALA A 241 10.68 3.62 38.30
C ALA A 241 10.39 4.97 37.61
N LYS A 242 9.23 5.59 37.85
CA LYS A 242 8.84 6.89 37.31
C LYS A 242 9.91 7.96 37.57
N PRO A 243 10.13 8.95 36.67
CA PRO A 243 11.15 9.96 36.76
C PRO A 243 11.27 10.67 38.11
N GLU A 244 10.17 10.98 38.74
CA GLU A 244 10.14 11.67 40.06
C GLU A 244 10.41 10.74 41.26
N GLN A 245 10.42 9.42 41.06
CA GLN A 245 10.44 8.41 42.13
C GLN A 245 11.75 7.61 42.17
N ALA A 246 12.45 7.52 41.04
CA ALA A 246 13.65 6.70 40.91
C ALA A 246 14.77 7.38 40.13
N SER A 247 15.99 6.94 40.35
CA SER A 247 17.15 7.39 39.56
C SER A 247 17.05 6.91 38.11
N HIS A 248 17.75 7.61 37.23
CA HIS A 248 17.86 7.22 35.82
C HIS A 248 18.32 5.75 35.66
N ALA A 249 19.40 5.36 36.34
CA ALA A 249 19.91 3.99 36.26
C ALA A 249 18.89 2.91 36.74
N THR A 250 18.07 3.24 37.75
CA THR A 250 17.02 2.34 38.24
C THR A 250 15.92 2.22 37.18
N ARG A 251 15.56 3.31 36.53
CA ARG A 251 14.56 3.35 35.44
C ARG A 251 15.00 2.53 34.24
N VAL A 252 16.25 2.71 33.78
CA VAL A 252 16.81 1.93 32.66
C VAL A 252 16.73 0.44 32.94
N ARG A 253 17.15 0.00 34.15
CA ARG A 253 17.07 -1.42 34.56
C ARG A 253 15.63 -1.94 34.55
N ALA A 254 14.69 -1.16 35.09
CA ALA A 254 13.27 -1.54 35.12
C ALA A 254 12.70 -1.69 33.71
N ILE A 255 13.03 -0.77 32.81
CA ILE A 255 12.64 -0.83 31.40
C ILE A 255 13.29 -2.04 30.73
N GLN A 256 14.58 -2.27 30.90
CA GLN A 256 15.31 -3.38 30.30
C GLN A 256 14.66 -4.74 30.66
N GLN A 257 14.29 -4.93 31.93
CA GLN A 257 13.55 -6.12 32.37
C GLN A 257 12.14 -6.18 31.76
N ARG A 258 11.52 -5.03 31.51
CA ARG A 258 10.17 -4.95 30.94
C ARG A 258 10.11 -5.19 29.44
N LEU A 259 11.21 -5.00 28.69
CA LEU A 259 11.27 -5.25 27.24
C LEU A 259 10.88 -6.68 26.86
N GLU A 260 11.14 -7.68 27.72
CA GLU A 260 10.72 -9.06 27.47
C GLU A 260 9.19 -9.26 27.47
N HIS A 261 8.46 -8.29 27.99
CA HIS A 261 7.00 -8.28 28.12
C HIS A 261 6.34 -7.25 27.20
N LEU A 262 6.98 -6.92 26.09
CA LEU A 262 6.37 -6.09 25.04
C LEU A 262 5.09 -6.76 24.52
N ARG A 263 4.06 -5.95 24.29
CA ARG A 263 2.81 -6.40 23.67
C ARG A 263 2.91 -6.17 22.17
N PHE A 264 2.92 -7.26 21.40
CA PHE A 264 3.03 -7.25 19.94
C PHE A 264 1.66 -7.13 19.27
N GLN A 265 1.65 -6.68 18.01
CA GLN A 265 0.43 -6.51 17.22
C GLN A 265 -0.09 -7.83 16.62
N THR A 266 0.74 -8.87 16.59
CA THR A 266 0.40 -10.19 16.07
C THR A 266 0.70 -11.27 17.11
N THR A 267 -0.07 -12.34 17.08
CA THR A 267 0.05 -13.46 18.05
C THR A 267 1.27 -14.35 17.80
N TYR A 268 1.85 -14.30 16.61
CA TYR A 268 3.04 -15.10 16.26
C TYR A 268 4.36 -14.36 16.49
N GLU A 269 4.33 -13.05 16.82
CA GLU A 269 5.55 -12.32 17.16
C GLU A 269 5.91 -12.54 18.63
N THR A 270 7.21 -12.66 18.88
CA THR A 270 7.77 -12.89 20.22
C THR A 270 8.94 -11.95 20.49
N TRP A 271 9.24 -11.69 21.76
CA TRP A 271 10.42 -10.88 22.13
C TRP A 271 11.70 -11.44 21.50
N LYS A 272 11.89 -12.76 21.54
CA LYS A 272 13.07 -13.41 20.96
C LYS A 272 13.23 -13.07 19.46
N ASN A 273 12.15 -13.15 18.69
CA ASN A 273 12.18 -12.85 17.27
C ASN A 273 12.38 -11.33 17.04
N PHE A 274 11.67 -10.50 17.79
CA PHE A 274 11.74 -9.05 17.69
C PHE A 274 13.14 -8.53 18.05
N SER A 275 13.68 -8.92 19.23
CA SER A 275 14.98 -8.47 19.70
C SER A 275 16.14 -8.91 18.82
N SER A 276 16.06 -10.11 18.21
CA SER A 276 17.08 -10.60 17.28
C SER A 276 17.21 -9.76 16.00
N ARG A 277 16.18 -8.97 15.65
CA ARG A 277 16.19 -8.08 14.47
C ARG A 277 16.71 -6.67 14.77
N ILE A 278 16.77 -6.25 16.04
CA ILE A 278 17.25 -4.92 16.40
C ILE A 278 18.68 -4.65 15.90
N PRO A 279 19.66 -5.58 16.03
CA PRO A 279 21.01 -5.35 15.50
C PRO A 279 21.08 -5.26 13.97
N GLU A 280 20.10 -5.80 13.26
CA GLU A 280 20.04 -5.81 11.80
C GLU A 280 19.29 -4.60 11.24
N LEU A 281 18.12 -4.28 11.81
CA LEU A 281 17.19 -3.28 11.28
C LEU A 281 17.25 -1.95 12.04
N GLY A 282 17.77 -1.95 13.27
CA GLY A 282 17.61 -0.86 14.21
C GLY A 282 16.21 -0.77 14.82
N ALA A 283 16.08 0.03 15.86
CA ALA A 283 14.79 0.32 16.49
C ALA A 283 14.72 1.78 16.94
N ILE A 284 13.49 2.28 17.15
CA ILE A 284 13.22 3.57 17.79
C ILE A 284 12.13 3.38 18.85
N VAL A 285 12.02 4.33 19.74
CA VAL A 285 10.89 4.48 20.65
C VAL A 285 10.14 5.77 20.36
N GLU A 286 8.81 5.75 20.53
CA GLU A 286 7.95 6.92 20.40
C GLU A 286 6.92 6.97 21.54
N ALA A 287 6.54 8.18 21.93
CA ALA A 287 5.43 8.38 22.84
C ALA A 287 4.14 7.80 22.23
N PHE A 288 3.42 7.00 23.00
CA PHE A 288 2.13 6.50 22.56
C PHE A 288 1.11 7.65 22.57
N ILE A 289 0.43 7.85 21.45
CA ILE A 289 -0.59 8.88 21.31
C ILE A 289 -1.86 8.41 22.03
N GLU A 290 -2.16 9.00 23.17
CA GLU A 290 -3.38 8.72 23.94
C GLU A 290 -4.57 9.52 23.40
N GLY A 291 -5.80 9.03 23.62
CA GLY A 291 -7.04 9.71 23.26
C GLY A 291 -8.23 8.77 23.29
N GLU A 292 -9.40 9.29 23.63
CA GLU A 292 -10.65 8.52 23.68
C GLU A 292 -11.19 8.25 22.27
N GLU A 293 -11.19 9.25 21.40
CA GLU A 293 -11.56 9.10 20.00
C GLU A 293 -10.35 9.36 19.12
N LYS A 294 -9.93 8.30 18.41
CA LYS A 294 -8.79 8.32 17.50
C LYS A 294 -9.21 7.86 16.10
N ARG A 295 -8.61 8.49 15.10
CA ARG A 295 -8.71 8.09 13.70
C ARG A 295 -7.32 7.96 13.11
N SER A 296 -7.21 7.26 12.00
CA SER A 296 -5.93 7.01 11.32
C SER A 296 -6.00 7.53 9.88
N PRO A 297 -5.99 8.86 9.70
CA PRO A 297 -6.00 9.40 8.35
C PRO A 297 -4.66 9.27 7.67
N SER A 298 -4.67 9.34 6.34
CA SER A 298 -3.45 9.40 5.53
C SER A 298 -3.58 10.38 4.38
N VAL A 299 -2.44 10.90 3.90
CA VAL A 299 -2.33 11.69 2.68
C VAL A 299 -1.43 10.99 1.69
N GLN A 300 -1.80 11.03 0.41
CA GLN A 300 -1.01 10.48 -0.68
C GLN A 300 -0.54 11.60 -1.61
N GLY A 301 0.74 11.61 -1.88
CA GLY A 301 1.36 12.59 -2.76
C GLY A 301 2.13 11.95 -3.91
N TYR A 302 2.46 12.78 -4.87
CA TYR A 302 3.25 12.43 -6.03
C TYR A 302 4.25 13.57 -6.32
N ILE A 303 5.51 13.19 -6.43
CA ILE A 303 6.60 14.10 -6.79
C ILE A 303 6.98 13.81 -8.25
N THR A 304 6.83 14.80 -9.12
CA THR A 304 7.23 14.61 -10.52
C THR A 304 8.75 14.46 -10.63
N PRO A 305 9.27 13.90 -11.72
CA PRO A 305 10.71 13.86 -11.97
C PRO A 305 11.39 15.25 -11.94
N GLN A 306 10.63 16.35 -12.17
CA GLN A 306 11.12 17.73 -12.02
C GLN A 306 11.02 18.27 -10.58
N GLY A 307 10.52 17.48 -9.63
CA GLY A 307 10.38 17.88 -8.22
C GLY A 307 9.10 18.67 -7.89
N LYS A 308 8.12 18.75 -8.80
CA LYS A 308 6.81 19.35 -8.50
C LYS A 308 5.97 18.39 -7.65
N ILE A 309 5.42 18.89 -6.56
CA ILE A 309 4.56 18.14 -5.64
C ILE A 309 3.10 18.25 -6.08
N ASN A 310 2.41 17.12 -6.12
CA ASN A 310 0.97 17.05 -6.33
C ASN A 310 0.36 16.17 -5.24
N ILE A 311 -0.60 16.67 -4.47
CA ILE A 311 -1.42 15.82 -3.62
C ILE A 311 -2.41 15.06 -4.50
N LEU A 312 -2.55 13.79 -4.23
CA LEU A 312 -3.43 12.90 -4.97
C LEU A 312 -4.73 12.65 -4.22
N SER A 313 -4.64 12.38 -2.92
CA SER A 313 -5.80 11.97 -2.12
C SER A 313 -5.50 12.04 -0.63
N THR A 314 -6.57 12.13 0.16
CA THR A 314 -6.57 11.89 1.59
C THR A 314 -7.54 10.75 1.90
N HIS A 315 -7.30 10.00 2.96
CA HIS A 315 -8.11 8.82 3.32
C HIS A 315 -8.27 8.73 4.83
N ASP A 316 -9.38 8.16 5.26
CA ASP A 316 -9.51 7.58 6.60
C ASP A 316 -9.30 6.08 6.50
N GLN A 317 -8.25 5.58 7.14
CA GLN A 317 -7.92 4.15 7.12
C GLN A 317 -8.87 3.37 8.03
N ILE A 318 -9.31 2.22 7.55
CA ILE A 318 -10.00 1.22 8.34
C ILE A 318 -8.93 0.27 8.88
N LEU A 319 -8.76 0.27 10.19
CA LEU A 319 -7.75 -0.52 10.87
C LEU A 319 -8.38 -1.64 11.69
N GLY A 320 -7.68 -2.75 11.80
CA GLY A 320 -8.02 -3.92 12.61
C GLY A 320 -6.84 -4.42 13.43
N GLY A 321 -6.97 -5.65 13.95
CA GLY A 321 -5.99 -6.24 14.87
C GLY A 321 -6.19 -5.79 16.31
N PRO A 322 -5.39 -6.32 17.26
CA PRO A 322 -5.57 -6.13 18.70
C PRO A 322 -5.56 -4.66 19.15
N ASP A 323 -4.74 -3.82 18.52
CA ASP A 323 -4.59 -2.39 18.84
C ASP A 323 -4.98 -1.47 17.67
N GLY A 324 -5.69 -2.01 16.66
CA GLY A 324 -6.11 -1.22 15.51
C GLY A 324 -4.93 -0.66 14.70
N GLN A 325 -3.90 -1.47 14.43
CA GLN A 325 -2.72 -1.05 13.66
C GLN A 325 -2.56 -1.79 12.33
N ILE A 326 -3.43 -2.77 12.03
CA ILE A 326 -3.39 -3.54 10.78
C ILE A 326 -4.32 -2.87 9.76
N TYR A 327 -3.78 -2.48 8.61
CA TYR A 327 -4.57 -1.90 7.53
C TYR A 327 -5.54 -2.93 6.93
N LEU A 328 -6.83 -2.62 6.94
CA LEU A 328 -7.90 -3.43 6.34
C LEU A 328 -8.49 -2.78 5.10
N GLY A 329 -8.47 -1.44 5.02
CA GLY A 329 -9.06 -0.69 3.93
C GLY A 329 -9.11 0.80 4.22
N CYS A 330 -9.86 1.56 3.41
CA CYS A 330 -9.99 3.00 3.59
C CYS A 330 -11.29 3.56 3.02
N HIS A 331 -11.69 4.69 3.59
CA HIS A 331 -12.67 5.62 3.01
C HIS A 331 -11.94 6.76 2.28
N PHE A 332 -12.47 7.20 1.17
CA PHE A 332 -12.01 8.36 0.41
C PHE A 332 -13.15 9.36 0.18
N PRO A 333 -12.89 10.66 0.33
CA PRO A 333 -11.72 11.28 0.96
C PRO A 333 -11.74 11.12 2.49
N ALA A 334 -10.69 11.60 3.17
CA ALA A 334 -10.70 11.75 4.62
C ALA A 334 -11.77 12.74 5.07
N ASP A 335 -12.11 12.71 6.36
CA ASP A 335 -13.11 13.56 6.99
C ASP A 335 -12.86 15.05 6.71
N GLU A 336 -13.93 15.79 6.46
CA GLU A 336 -13.91 17.20 6.09
C GLU A 336 -13.26 18.11 7.15
N THR A 337 -13.31 17.70 8.40
CA THR A 337 -12.80 18.49 9.53
C THR A 337 -11.29 18.59 9.57
N TYR A 338 -10.54 17.69 8.87
CA TYR A 338 -9.08 17.71 8.86
C TYR A 338 -8.42 17.42 7.51
N ARG A 339 -9.16 17.04 6.46
CA ARG A 339 -8.54 16.64 5.18
C ARG A 339 -7.69 17.73 4.53
N LEU A 340 -8.05 19.01 4.68
CA LEU A 340 -7.26 20.13 4.14
C LEU A 340 -5.97 20.33 4.94
N THR A 341 -6.02 20.20 6.26
CA THR A 341 -4.83 20.24 7.11
C THR A 341 -3.87 19.09 6.81
N LEU A 342 -4.39 17.86 6.60
CA LEU A 342 -3.58 16.72 6.15
C LEU A 342 -2.89 17.01 4.81
N GLN A 343 -3.62 17.62 3.89
CA GLN A 343 -3.10 18.00 2.58
C GLN A 343 -1.94 19.01 2.68
N GLU A 344 -2.08 20.03 3.51
CA GLU A 344 -1.03 21.01 3.77
C GLU A 344 0.22 20.37 4.36
N MET A 345 0.05 19.48 5.37
CA MET A 345 1.16 18.72 5.94
C MET A 345 1.80 17.79 4.89
N GLY A 346 0.99 17.14 4.06
CA GLY A 346 1.47 16.31 2.95
C GLY A 346 2.32 17.09 1.94
N ILE A 347 1.95 18.33 1.62
CA ILE A 347 2.73 19.22 0.74
C ILE A 347 4.09 19.55 1.36
N LYS A 348 4.14 19.94 2.64
CA LYS A 348 5.39 20.25 3.36
C LYS A 348 6.35 19.05 3.36
N ILE A 349 5.83 17.86 3.69
CA ILE A 349 6.59 16.60 3.66
C ILE A 349 7.08 16.30 2.24
N GLY A 350 6.21 16.44 1.23
CA GLY A 350 6.56 16.24 -0.17
C GLY A 350 7.67 17.18 -0.64
N GLN A 351 7.69 18.45 -0.20
CA GLN A 351 8.76 19.42 -0.47
C GLN A 351 10.09 18.97 0.14
N ALA A 352 10.08 18.51 1.41
CA ALA A 352 11.27 17.99 2.07
C ALA A 352 11.82 16.74 1.36
N LEU A 353 10.95 15.80 0.96
CA LEU A 353 11.32 14.60 0.19
C LEU A 353 11.88 14.96 -1.19
N ALA A 354 11.24 15.90 -1.90
CA ALA A 354 11.72 16.38 -3.21
C ALA A 354 13.10 17.03 -3.11
N ALA A 355 13.38 17.81 -2.05
CA ALA A 355 14.68 18.37 -1.78
C ALA A 355 15.77 17.31 -1.55
N LYS A 356 15.40 16.10 -1.09
CA LYS A 356 16.28 14.93 -1.00
C LYS A 356 16.41 14.17 -2.34
N GLY A 357 15.68 14.57 -3.38
CA GLY A 357 15.69 13.93 -4.69
C GLY A 357 14.66 12.83 -4.90
N ALA A 358 13.72 12.63 -3.97
CA ALA A 358 12.66 11.65 -4.13
C ALA A 358 11.73 12.04 -5.29
N ILE A 359 11.25 11.04 -6.01
CA ILE A 359 10.26 11.15 -7.08
C ILE A 359 9.20 10.09 -6.94
N GLU A 360 8.11 10.23 -7.64
CA GLU A 360 6.97 9.32 -7.70
C GLU A 360 6.14 9.40 -6.41
N ARG A 361 5.63 8.30 -5.90
CA ARG A 361 4.63 8.30 -4.83
C ARG A 361 5.24 8.28 -3.45
N TYR A 362 4.59 9.03 -2.57
CA TYR A 362 4.75 8.90 -1.14
C TYR A 362 3.37 8.90 -0.46
N GLY A 363 3.25 8.20 0.64
CA GLY A 363 2.12 8.24 1.55
C GLY A 363 2.60 8.67 2.92
N VAL A 364 1.76 9.40 3.66
CA VAL A 364 2.03 9.74 5.05
C VAL A 364 0.85 9.32 5.89
N ASP A 365 1.12 8.53 6.91
CA ASP A 365 0.13 8.06 7.86
C ASP A 365 0.14 8.93 9.11
N PHE A 366 -1.05 9.21 9.63
CA PHE A 366 -1.27 10.07 10.79
C PHE A 366 -2.12 9.36 11.84
N VAL A 367 -2.02 9.84 13.07
CA VAL A 367 -3.02 9.65 14.12
C VAL A 367 -3.70 10.99 14.36
N ALA A 368 -5.02 11.01 14.29
CA ALA A 368 -5.86 12.13 14.63
C ALA A 368 -6.54 11.85 15.98
N VAL A 369 -6.35 12.72 16.95
CA VAL A 369 -7.00 12.64 18.27
C VAL A 369 -8.00 13.76 18.41
N ARG A 370 -9.25 13.42 18.72
CA ARG A 370 -10.29 14.40 18.96
C ARG A 370 -9.99 15.19 20.23
N GLN A 371 -9.98 16.51 20.09
CA GLN A 371 -9.81 17.43 21.21
C GLN A 371 -11.12 18.18 21.45
N PRO A 372 -11.61 18.26 22.70
CA PRO A 372 -12.72 19.11 23.04
C PRO A 372 -12.30 20.58 22.89
N HIS A 373 -13.08 21.35 22.15
CA HIS A 373 -12.84 22.77 21.96
C HIS A 373 -14.17 23.56 22.18
N SER A 374 -14.08 24.77 22.72
CA SER A 374 -15.25 25.59 23.03
C SER A 374 -16.10 26.01 21.82
N SER A 375 -15.52 26.01 20.62
CA SER A 375 -16.17 26.37 19.34
C SER A 375 -16.50 25.19 18.44
N GLY A 376 -16.34 23.93 18.93
CA GLY A 376 -16.60 22.72 18.12
C GLY A 376 -15.57 21.61 18.35
N VAL A 377 -15.44 20.73 17.39
CA VAL A 377 -14.47 19.63 17.41
C VAL A 377 -13.19 20.06 16.69
N THR A 378 -12.05 19.92 17.35
CA THR A 378 -10.74 20.04 16.73
C THR A 378 -10.01 18.70 16.80
N TRP A 379 -9.05 18.50 15.91
CA TRP A 379 -8.26 17.29 15.85
C TRP A 379 -6.77 17.62 15.99
N ASP A 380 -6.11 16.94 16.94
CA ASP A 380 -4.66 16.91 17.01
C ASP A 380 -4.15 15.86 16.02
N LEU A 381 -3.42 16.31 14.99
CA LEU A 381 -2.91 15.49 13.92
C LEU A 381 -1.41 15.28 14.10
N GLN A 382 -0.97 14.04 14.25
CA GLN A 382 0.43 13.68 14.38
C GLN A 382 0.85 12.69 13.31
N ALA A 383 1.87 13.04 12.52
CA ALA A 383 2.44 12.18 11.50
C ALA A 383 3.25 11.05 12.14
N ILE A 384 3.06 9.81 11.68
CA ILE A 384 3.67 8.63 12.31
C ILE A 384 4.56 7.80 11.38
N GLU A 385 4.37 7.90 10.07
CA GLU A 385 5.12 7.11 9.08
C GLU A 385 5.06 7.71 7.69
N ILE A 386 6.18 7.66 6.95
CA ILE A 386 6.25 7.91 5.52
C ILE A 386 6.42 6.59 4.79
N ASN A 387 5.55 6.33 3.83
CA ASN A 387 5.65 5.22 2.90
C ASN A 387 6.16 5.74 1.56
N LEU A 388 7.46 5.58 1.26
CA LEU A 388 8.09 6.06 0.03
C LEU A 388 7.93 5.00 -1.10
N ARG A 389 6.71 4.61 -1.37
CA ARG A 389 6.30 3.55 -2.31
C ARG A 389 4.81 3.62 -2.62
N LYS A 390 4.35 2.76 -3.51
CA LYS A 390 2.91 2.51 -3.67
C LYS A 390 2.36 1.79 -2.42
N GLY A 391 1.11 2.06 -2.08
CA GLY A 391 0.41 1.50 -0.92
C GLY A 391 -0.96 0.93 -1.28
N GLY A 392 -1.70 0.48 -0.26
CA GLY A 392 -3.08 -0.04 -0.40
C GLY A 392 -4.06 0.97 -1.00
N THR A 393 -3.84 2.26 -0.78
CA THR A 393 -4.65 3.35 -1.35
C THR A 393 -4.32 3.68 -2.82
N THR A 394 -3.22 3.14 -3.38
CA THR A 394 -2.81 3.46 -4.75
C THR A 394 -3.78 2.88 -5.78
N HIS A 395 -4.12 1.58 -5.66
CA HIS A 395 -5.03 0.91 -6.58
C HIS A 395 -6.40 1.63 -6.64
N PRO A 396 -7.13 1.83 -5.53
CA PRO A 396 -8.47 2.41 -5.59
C PRO A 396 -8.46 3.83 -6.14
N PHE A 397 -7.51 4.68 -5.73
CA PHE A 397 -7.44 6.05 -6.24
C PHE A 397 -7.12 6.10 -7.74
N MET A 398 -6.16 5.29 -8.21
CA MET A 398 -5.81 5.27 -9.63
C MET A 398 -6.93 4.68 -10.48
N THR A 399 -7.63 3.69 -9.98
CA THR A 399 -8.83 3.13 -10.61
C THR A 399 -9.91 4.20 -10.76
N LEU A 400 -10.23 4.91 -9.68
CA LEU A 400 -11.15 6.05 -9.73
C LEU A 400 -10.71 7.08 -10.77
N LYS A 401 -9.44 7.54 -10.71
CA LYS A 401 -8.89 8.54 -11.61
C LYS A 401 -9.01 8.11 -13.08
N PHE A 402 -8.63 6.89 -13.39
CA PHE A 402 -8.59 6.40 -14.76
C PHE A 402 -9.98 6.08 -15.34
N LEU A 403 -10.90 5.55 -14.54
CA LEU A 403 -12.25 5.25 -15.02
C LEU A 403 -13.11 6.49 -15.19
N THR A 404 -12.91 7.51 -14.38
CA THR A 404 -13.76 8.71 -14.41
C THR A 404 -13.13 9.88 -15.15
N ASN A 405 -11.82 9.82 -15.43
CA ASN A 405 -11.04 10.93 -15.99
C ASN A 405 -11.22 12.23 -15.19
N GLY A 406 -11.37 12.08 -13.87
CA GLY A 406 -11.59 13.18 -12.96
C GLY A 406 -10.27 13.71 -12.37
N ARG A 407 -10.40 14.71 -11.50
CA ARG A 407 -9.29 15.35 -10.81
C ARG A 407 -9.58 15.60 -9.35
N TYR A 408 -8.53 15.56 -8.54
CA TYR A 408 -8.56 15.98 -7.14
C TYR A 408 -8.47 17.50 -7.08
N ASP A 409 -9.37 18.13 -6.31
CA ASP A 409 -9.41 19.57 -6.09
C ASP A 409 -8.75 19.92 -4.76
N LEU A 410 -7.64 20.64 -4.83
CA LEU A 410 -6.87 21.05 -3.65
C LEU A 410 -7.63 22.03 -2.75
N SER A 411 -8.60 22.79 -3.29
CA SER A 411 -9.34 23.77 -2.50
C SER A 411 -10.41 23.14 -1.60
N THR A 412 -10.94 21.97 -2.00
CA THR A 412 -12.01 21.27 -1.28
C THR A 412 -11.56 19.93 -0.68
N GLY A 413 -10.46 19.39 -1.17
CA GLY A 413 -10.03 18.03 -0.85
C GLY A 413 -10.98 16.95 -1.38
N LEU A 414 -11.75 17.26 -2.42
CA LEU A 414 -12.68 16.34 -3.08
C LEU A 414 -12.17 15.93 -4.47
N PHE A 415 -12.73 14.87 -4.99
CA PHE A 415 -12.47 14.41 -6.34
C PHE A 415 -13.69 14.62 -7.23
N HIS A 416 -13.50 15.33 -8.32
CA HIS A 416 -14.58 15.66 -9.26
C HIS A 416 -14.35 14.96 -10.60
N THR A 417 -15.43 14.40 -11.16
CA THR A 417 -15.42 13.96 -12.56
C THR A 417 -15.33 15.17 -13.49
N GLN A 418 -15.11 14.94 -14.79
CA GLN A 418 -15.15 16.01 -15.80
C GLN A 418 -16.47 16.78 -15.84
N GLN A 419 -17.57 16.15 -15.41
CA GLN A 419 -18.90 16.76 -15.32
C GLN A 419 -19.14 17.48 -13.99
N GLY A 420 -18.12 17.60 -13.13
CA GLY A 420 -18.21 18.29 -11.84
C GLY A 420 -18.93 17.48 -10.75
N LYS A 421 -19.18 16.18 -10.93
CA LYS A 421 -19.77 15.33 -9.89
C LYS A 421 -18.71 14.82 -8.93
N ASP A 422 -18.98 14.92 -7.65
CA ASP A 422 -18.14 14.38 -6.59
C ASP A 422 -18.11 12.86 -6.62
N LYS A 423 -16.97 12.30 -6.25
CA LYS A 423 -16.78 10.86 -6.09
C LYS A 423 -16.16 10.51 -4.76
N TYR A 424 -16.66 9.43 -4.20
CA TYR A 424 -16.26 8.83 -2.94
C TYR A 424 -16.01 7.34 -3.16
N TYR A 425 -15.21 6.72 -2.33
CA TYR A 425 -15.11 5.26 -2.34
C TYR A 425 -14.83 4.67 -0.96
N VAL A 426 -15.22 3.41 -0.82
CA VAL A 426 -14.73 2.46 0.18
C VAL A 426 -13.87 1.44 -0.55
N ALA A 427 -12.68 1.15 -0.04
CA ALA A 427 -11.79 0.19 -0.66
C ALA A 427 -11.10 -0.70 0.38
N THR A 428 -10.82 -1.95 -0.01
CA THR A 428 -10.11 -2.93 0.80
C THR A 428 -9.27 -3.86 -0.08
N ASP A 429 -8.12 -4.30 0.44
CA ASP A 429 -7.34 -5.43 -0.09
C ASP A 429 -7.56 -6.70 0.74
N ASN A 430 -8.43 -6.65 1.76
CA ASN A 430 -8.55 -7.65 2.82
C ASN A 430 -10.01 -8.07 3.08
N LEU A 431 -10.85 -8.09 2.04
CA LEU A 431 -12.12 -8.79 2.14
C LEU A 431 -11.83 -10.29 2.12
N GLN A 432 -11.68 -10.87 3.31
CA GLN A 432 -11.24 -12.26 3.48
C GLN A 432 -12.18 -13.02 4.42
N LYS A 433 -12.71 -14.15 3.94
CA LYS A 433 -13.51 -15.08 4.72
C LYS A 433 -13.24 -16.52 4.27
N ASP A 434 -13.23 -17.46 5.22
CA ASP A 434 -13.01 -18.88 4.90
C ASP A 434 -14.09 -19.44 3.98
N CYS A 435 -15.35 -18.97 4.09
CA CYS A 435 -16.44 -19.41 3.21
C CYS A 435 -16.26 -18.99 1.74
N TYR A 436 -15.37 -18.02 1.42
CA TYR A 436 -15.06 -17.63 0.05
C TYR A 436 -14.01 -18.52 -0.61
N ARG A 437 -13.31 -19.38 0.15
CA ARG A 437 -12.36 -20.34 -0.41
C ARG A 437 -13.06 -21.29 -1.37
N GLY A 438 -12.37 -21.59 -2.46
CA GLY A 438 -12.91 -22.44 -3.54
C GLY A 438 -13.59 -21.65 -4.65
N LEU A 439 -14.00 -20.39 -4.44
CA LEU A 439 -14.50 -19.55 -5.53
C LEU A 439 -13.36 -19.23 -6.51
N MET A 440 -13.55 -19.60 -7.75
CA MET A 440 -12.62 -19.27 -8.84
C MET A 440 -12.92 -17.88 -9.42
N PRO A 441 -11.97 -17.24 -10.14
CA PRO A 441 -12.26 -15.98 -10.84
C PRO A 441 -13.47 -16.02 -11.76
N ASN A 442 -13.75 -17.16 -12.41
CA ASN A 442 -14.95 -17.33 -13.25
C ASN A 442 -16.23 -17.30 -12.42
N ASP A 443 -16.26 -17.98 -11.28
CA ASP A 443 -17.42 -17.97 -10.38
C ASP A 443 -17.72 -16.55 -9.89
N LEU A 444 -16.66 -15.79 -9.57
CA LEU A 444 -16.81 -14.37 -9.22
C LEU A 444 -17.42 -13.55 -10.37
N MET A 445 -17.01 -13.80 -11.62
CA MET A 445 -17.58 -13.10 -12.78
C MET A 445 -19.06 -13.43 -12.97
N ASP A 446 -19.46 -14.67 -12.77
CA ASP A 446 -20.86 -15.10 -12.85
C ASP A 446 -21.70 -14.41 -11.75
N ILE A 447 -21.18 -14.36 -10.52
CA ILE A 447 -21.83 -13.65 -9.41
C ILE A 447 -21.96 -12.15 -9.72
N ILE A 448 -20.87 -11.51 -10.20
CA ILE A 448 -20.88 -10.09 -10.58
C ILE A 448 -21.96 -9.82 -11.66
N ALA A 449 -22.02 -10.66 -12.67
CA ALA A 449 -22.97 -10.50 -13.78
C ALA A 449 -24.42 -10.71 -13.31
N TYR A 450 -24.68 -11.80 -12.60
CA TYR A 450 -26.01 -12.17 -12.13
C TYR A 450 -26.59 -11.12 -11.17
N HIS A 451 -25.80 -10.64 -10.21
CA HIS A 451 -26.23 -9.67 -9.22
C HIS A 451 -25.98 -8.20 -9.64
N LYS A 452 -25.50 -7.96 -10.87
CA LYS A 452 -25.23 -6.62 -11.41
C LYS A 452 -24.30 -5.79 -10.53
N LEU A 453 -23.23 -6.41 -10.03
CA LEU A 453 -22.27 -5.78 -9.12
C LEU A 453 -21.16 -5.03 -9.86
N HIS A 454 -21.21 -4.93 -11.17
CA HIS A 454 -20.17 -4.29 -11.99
C HIS A 454 -20.13 -2.76 -11.85
N PHE A 455 -19.04 -2.17 -12.27
CA PHE A 455 -18.92 -0.72 -12.43
C PHE A 455 -19.72 -0.27 -13.67
N ASP A 456 -20.57 0.74 -13.47
CA ASP A 456 -21.35 1.35 -14.55
C ASP A 456 -20.64 2.62 -15.07
N SER A 457 -20.18 2.58 -16.30
CA SER A 457 -19.46 3.69 -16.94
C SER A 457 -20.36 4.90 -17.22
N SER A 458 -21.70 4.73 -17.29
CA SER A 458 -22.64 5.82 -17.53
C SER A 458 -22.85 6.69 -16.29
N THR A 459 -23.01 6.07 -15.13
CA THR A 459 -23.13 6.73 -13.83
C THR A 459 -21.77 6.97 -13.19
N ARG A 460 -20.73 6.24 -13.64
CA ARG A 460 -19.38 6.21 -13.05
C ARG A 460 -19.43 5.81 -11.58
N THR A 461 -20.27 4.85 -11.25
CA THR A 461 -20.43 4.26 -9.92
C THR A 461 -20.45 2.75 -10.01
N GLY A 462 -20.20 2.07 -8.89
CA GLY A 462 -20.22 0.60 -8.82
C GLY A 462 -18.92 0.03 -8.26
N ASN A 463 -18.71 -1.25 -8.46
CA ASN A 463 -17.66 -2.01 -7.82
C ASN A 463 -16.58 -2.42 -8.81
N ILE A 464 -15.33 -2.35 -8.36
CA ILE A 464 -14.16 -2.82 -9.09
C ILE A 464 -13.44 -3.83 -8.21
N PHE A 465 -13.18 -5.01 -8.77
CA PHE A 465 -12.57 -6.14 -8.08
C PHE A 465 -11.10 -6.27 -8.48
N HIS A 466 -10.26 -6.68 -7.52
CA HIS A 466 -8.85 -6.98 -7.73
C HIS A 466 -8.40 -8.08 -6.77
N LEU A 467 -7.17 -8.59 -6.90
CA LEU A 467 -6.67 -9.76 -6.18
C LEU A 467 -7.57 -11.00 -6.37
N MET A 468 -8.19 -11.13 -7.54
CA MET A 468 -9.16 -12.19 -7.82
C MET A 468 -8.51 -13.59 -7.80
N GLY A 469 -7.22 -13.67 -8.14
CA GLY A 469 -6.47 -14.92 -8.06
C GLY A 469 -6.30 -15.45 -6.63
N ALA A 470 -6.35 -14.57 -5.61
CA ALA A 470 -6.22 -14.97 -4.21
C ALA A 470 -7.52 -15.58 -3.63
N LEU A 471 -8.64 -15.48 -4.35
CA LEU A 471 -9.95 -15.85 -3.83
C LEU A 471 -10.04 -17.35 -3.54
N SER A 472 -9.63 -18.20 -4.49
CA SER A 472 -9.79 -19.65 -4.38
C SER A 472 -9.02 -20.26 -3.23
N GLU A 473 -7.74 -19.93 -3.06
CA GLU A 473 -6.88 -20.51 -2.04
C GLU A 473 -7.04 -19.84 -0.68
N PHE A 474 -7.16 -18.50 -0.65
CA PHE A 474 -7.12 -17.71 0.59
C PHE A 474 -8.48 -17.15 0.99
N GLY A 475 -9.52 -17.30 0.18
CA GLY A 475 -10.82 -16.65 0.42
C GLY A 475 -10.72 -15.13 0.45
N LYS A 476 -9.71 -14.56 -0.25
CA LYS A 476 -9.31 -13.16 -0.17
C LYS A 476 -9.55 -12.43 -1.46
N LEU A 477 -10.13 -11.24 -1.36
CA LEU A 477 -10.50 -10.39 -2.49
C LEU A 477 -10.20 -8.93 -2.20
N GLY A 478 -9.78 -8.20 -3.21
CA GLY A 478 -9.70 -6.75 -3.19
C GLY A 478 -10.95 -6.12 -3.83
N LEU A 479 -11.40 -5.00 -3.27
CA LEU A 479 -12.64 -4.34 -3.68
C LEU A 479 -12.50 -2.81 -3.59
N THR A 480 -13.01 -2.10 -4.59
CA THR A 480 -13.17 -0.65 -4.60
C THR A 480 -14.60 -0.30 -5.02
N CYS A 481 -15.37 0.28 -4.11
CA CYS A 481 -16.77 0.65 -4.30
C CYS A 481 -16.90 2.15 -4.49
N ILE A 482 -17.17 2.62 -5.71
CA ILE A 482 -17.23 4.03 -6.08
C ILE A 482 -18.67 4.52 -6.07
N GLY A 483 -18.94 5.56 -5.27
CA GLY A 483 -20.25 6.22 -5.17
C GLY A 483 -20.20 7.72 -5.42
N ASN A 484 -21.37 8.36 -5.50
CA ASN A 484 -21.54 9.82 -5.56
C ASN A 484 -21.68 10.45 -4.16
N SER A 485 -21.68 9.62 -3.13
CA SER A 485 -21.68 10.00 -1.72
C SER A 485 -20.99 8.94 -0.89
N PRO A 486 -20.50 9.26 0.33
CA PRO A 486 -19.94 8.26 1.25
C PRO A 486 -20.93 7.12 1.51
N GLN A 487 -22.20 7.43 1.76
CA GLN A 487 -23.24 6.45 2.01
C GLN A 487 -23.49 5.51 0.82
N GLN A 488 -23.43 6.03 -0.41
CA GLN A 488 -23.58 5.18 -1.60
C GLN A 488 -22.40 4.21 -1.75
N ALA A 489 -21.17 4.67 -1.50
CA ALA A 489 -19.99 3.81 -1.54
C ALA A 489 -20.05 2.70 -0.49
N GLU A 490 -20.49 3.02 0.74
CA GLU A 490 -20.70 2.07 1.82
C GLU A 490 -21.80 1.03 1.48
N ASN A 491 -22.91 1.49 0.93
CA ASN A 491 -24.01 0.61 0.52
C ASN A 491 -23.56 -0.38 -0.56
N LEU A 492 -22.76 0.07 -1.53
CA LEU A 492 -22.19 -0.79 -2.57
C LEU A 492 -21.26 -1.85 -1.97
N TYR A 493 -20.41 -1.47 -1.01
CA TYR A 493 -19.54 -2.40 -0.30
C TYR A 493 -20.36 -3.47 0.44
N ASN A 494 -21.33 -3.04 1.24
CA ASN A 494 -22.18 -3.93 2.02
C ASN A 494 -23.03 -4.86 1.12
N GLN A 495 -23.45 -4.39 -0.04
CA GLN A 495 -24.13 -5.21 -1.04
C GLN A 495 -23.25 -6.34 -1.55
N VAL A 496 -21.98 -6.05 -1.92
CA VAL A 496 -21.03 -7.08 -2.37
C VAL A 496 -20.82 -8.12 -1.30
N VAL A 497 -20.54 -7.71 -0.06
CA VAL A 497 -20.31 -8.64 1.07
C VAL A 497 -21.54 -9.53 1.28
N LYS A 498 -22.75 -8.94 1.30
CA LYS A 498 -24.00 -9.69 1.48
C LYS A 498 -24.23 -10.72 0.38
N VAL A 499 -23.93 -10.36 -0.87
CA VAL A 499 -24.10 -11.27 -2.02
C VAL A 499 -23.10 -12.42 -1.93
N LEU A 500 -21.82 -12.13 -1.70
CA LEU A 500 -20.80 -13.18 -1.58
C LEU A 500 -21.09 -14.15 -0.41
N ASP A 501 -21.56 -13.63 0.72
CA ASP A 501 -21.96 -14.44 1.86
C ASP A 501 -23.15 -15.38 1.51
N ALA A 502 -24.13 -14.88 0.76
CA ALA A 502 -25.30 -15.66 0.34
C ALA A 502 -24.92 -16.77 -0.66
N GLU A 503 -24.13 -16.44 -1.68
CA GLU A 503 -23.68 -17.40 -2.70
C GLU A 503 -22.84 -18.53 -2.11
N THR A 504 -21.96 -18.23 -1.16
CA THR A 504 -21.09 -19.23 -0.51
C THR A 504 -21.82 -20.05 0.54
N SER A 505 -22.86 -19.51 1.19
CA SER A 505 -23.69 -20.26 2.14
C SER A 505 -24.52 -21.35 1.45
N THR A 506 -24.94 -21.12 0.21
CA THR A 506 -25.75 -22.07 -0.57
C THR A 506 -24.91 -23.24 -1.08
N GLN A 507 -23.61 -23.03 -1.38
CA GLN A 507 -22.71 -24.11 -1.80
C GLN A 507 -22.42 -25.15 -0.70
N SER A 508 -22.44 -24.76 0.56
CA SER A 508 -22.26 -25.70 1.69
C SER A 508 -23.34 -26.78 1.75
N ASN A 509 -24.51 -26.55 1.16
CA ASN A 509 -25.60 -27.52 1.11
C ASN A 509 -25.47 -28.53 -0.06
N TYR A 510 -24.69 -28.23 -1.10
CA TYR A 510 -24.48 -29.16 -2.22
C TYR A 510 -23.38 -30.20 -1.98
N THR A 511 -22.45 -29.94 -1.05
CA THR A 511 -21.35 -30.86 -0.74
C THR A 511 -21.77 -32.01 0.19
N THR A 512 -22.96 -31.98 0.78
CA THR A 512 -23.46 -33.02 1.69
C THR A 512 -24.36 -34.07 1.01
N GLU A 513 -24.74 -33.93 -0.26
CA GLU A 513 -25.65 -34.87 -0.95
C GLU A 513 -25.07 -35.60 -2.17
N SER A 514 -23.82 -35.42 -2.57
CA SER A 514 -23.26 -36.21 -3.68
C SER A 514 -22.45 -37.42 -3.16
N SER A 515 -23.16 -38.47 -2.77
CA SER A 515 -22.61 -39.83 -2.77
C SER A 515 -22.45 -40.26 -4.25
N TYR A 516 -21.29 -40.07 -4.86
CA TYR A 516 -20.95 -40.73 -6.11
C TYR A 516 -20.80 -42.23 -5.84
N PRO A 517 -21.51 -43.10 -6.60
CA PRO A 517 -21.22 -44.53 -6.52
C PRO A 517 -19.84 -44.80 -7.12
N SER A 518 -18.95 -45.34 -6.34
CA SER A 518 -17.62 -45.79 -6.76
C SER A 518 -17.75 -46.97 -7.72
N THR A 519 -17.77 -46.72 -9.02
CA THR A 519 -17.50 -47.73 -10.05
C THR A 519 -16.04 -47.64 -10.46
N PRO A 520 -15.22 -48.69 -10.28
CA PRO A 520 -13.84 -48.67 -10.73
C PRO A 520 -13.78 -48.72 -12.24
N ILE A 521 -13.14 -47.75 -12.85
CA ILE A 521 -12.79 -47.78 -14.30
C ILE A 521 -11.57 -48.69 -14.41
N ALA A 522 -11.78 -49.89 -14.98
CA ALA A 522 -10.71 -50.78 -15.36
C ALA A 522 -10.05 -50.24 -16.65
N TRP A 523 -8.77 -49.94 -16.57
CA TRP A 523 -7.95 -49.65 -17.74
C TRP A 523 -7.54 -50.99 -18.37
N SER A 524 -7.98 -51.25 -19.59
CA SER A 524 -7.44 -52.31 -20.48
C SER A 524 -6.42 -51.72 -21.44
#